data_a366b4efe6a488c97e84063f4f441525
#
_entry.id   a366b4efe6a488c97e84063f4f441525
#
_cell.length_a   1.000
_cell.length_b   1.000
_cell.length_c   1.000
_cell.angle_alpha   90.00
_cell.angle_beta   90.00
_cell.angle_gamma   90.00
#
_symmetry.space_group_name_H-M   'P 1'
#
loop_
_entity.id
_entity.type
_entity.pdbx_description
1 polymer ?
#
loop_
_entity_poly.entity_id
_entity_poly.type
_entity_poly.pdbx_seq_one_letter_code
_entity_poly.pdbx_strand_id
1 'polypeptide(L)'
;MYEYPDEAFAHMAHLGMTAVAVWLSDPYTTLRGDRIDLNLLCKRAKKYGLDIGVTLDAPHNKAPGDPGAQEYYDKMYGELFCVAPDISLVSIAGETAVYPSADERVGRMSGANNYNDNIPVKKAHPANWPCRDFPEFVAMIERAIKKHNKNAKLVLSTYNWGYAPEEDRFAVIKNLPKEIIIQPTWDMFHQYKLGNSIESISDYSLSFVGPGEYFVSEAELAKKLGIELNANAQCSGRTWDFGVIPYEPMPGQWIRRYEALRKAHEQWDLSGVAENIHYGFYPSMISELEKWAFLSPYEPLNKILEQILIRDYGKANAAEVKKALDLFDEAITHYVPTNEDQYGAFRIGPTYPFWLEESSQNLPGKGKKPDDIKAMFGNNIYLSKYTENCTATSAVDRLSLAGVRIYDEIDSNKKMSDLLLAGINILKACENPNLNLIKLCGLAEFIYRSTQTVINLKEFFILTQQLNIAGSSEKAAKILAGIENILLKEKENVEATIPIVQADSSLGWEPSMEYTTDEKGLRWKLKQLDYTMDFLLPIYKRATQVEI
;
A
#
# COMPACT_ATOMS: atom_id res chain seq x y z
N MET A 1 -10.02 -4.93 22.38
CA MET A 1 -9.87 -6.36 22.04
C MET A 1 -10.88 -6.88 21.03
N TYR A 2 -11.78 -6.05 20.55
CA TYR A 2 -12.71 -6.42 19.47
C TYR A 2 -12.00 -6.66 18.13
N GLU A 3 -10.81 -6.08 17.92
CA GLU A 3 -10.01 -6.21 16.70
C GLU A 3 -9.38 -7.61 16.53
N TYR A 4 -9.27 -8.39 17.60
CA TYR A 4 -8.65 -9.73 17.60
C TYR A 4 -9.58 -10.76 18.26
N PRO A 5 -10.73 -11.11 17.66
CA PRO A 5 -11.60 -12.16 18.18
C PRO A 5 -10.93 -13.53 18.04
N ASP A 6 -11.32 -14.49 18.89
CA ASP A 6 -10.75 -15.84 18.87
C ASP A 6 -10.99 -16.54 17.52
N GLU A 7 -12.11 -16.25 16.87
CA GLU A 7 -12.45 -16.74 15.53
C GLU A 7 -11.45 -16.28 14.47
N ALA A 8 -10.95 -15.04 14.57
CA ALA A 8 -9.93 -14.54 13.66
C ALA A 8 -8.60 -15.30 13.84
N PHE A 9 -8.17 -15.53 15.08
CA PHE A 9 -6.98 -16.35 15.35
C PHE A 9 -7.13 -17.78 14.83
N ALA A 10 -8.29 -18.41 15.07
CA ALA A 10 -8.57 -19.74 14.55
C ALA A 10 -8.50 -19.78 13.03
N HIS A 11 -9.03 -18.78 12.37
CA HIS A 11 -9.02 -18.67 10.91
C HIS A 11 -7.60 -18.44 10.36
N MET A 12 -6.84 -17.51 10.93
CA MET A 12 -5.43 -17.25 10.57
C MET A 12 -4.59 -18.53 10.71
N ALA A 13 -4.70 -19.24 11.84
CA ALA A 13 -3.99 -20.49 12.06
C ALA A 13 -4.41 -21.59 11.06
N HIS A 14 -5.71 -21.66 10.71
CA HIS A 14 -6.22 -22.59 9.71
C HIS A 14 -5.66 -22.30 8.31
N LEU A 15 -5.39 -21.04 8.00
CA LEU A 15 -4.75 -20.63 6.76
C LEU A 15 -3.22 -20.75 6.76
N GLY A 16 -2.63 -21.25 7.86
CA GLY A 16 -1.20 -21.54 7.93
C GLY A 16 -0.32 -20.39 8.41
N MET A 17 -0.93 -19.28 8.87
CA MET A 17 -0.18 -18.19 9.50
C MET A 17 0.45 -18.68 10.80
N THR A 18 1.65 -18.19 11.11
CA THR A 18 2.43 -18.60 12.29
C THR A 18 2.55 -17.48 13.31
N ALA A 19 2.38 -16.23 12.92
CA ALA A 19 2.48 -15.08 13.80
C ALA A 19 1.54 -13.96 13.39
N VAL A 20 1.17 -13.12 14.36
CA VAL A 20 0.43 -11.87 14.16
C VAL A 20 1.27 -10.74 14.70
N ALA A 21 1.56 -9.74 13.87
CA ALA A 21 2.28 -8.54 14.26
C ALA A 21 1.30 -7.45 14.71
N VAL A 22 1.63 -6.76 15.80
CA VAL A 22 0.86 -5.65 16.36
C VAL A 22 1.72 -4.39 16.41
N TRP A 23 1.17 -3.29 15.93
CA TRP A 23 1.85 -1.99 15.99
C TRP A 23 1.41 -1.23 17.23
N LEU A 24 2.40 -0.80 18.02
CA LEU A 24 2.21 -0.15 19.31
C LEU A 24 2.92 1.21 19.34
N SER A 25 2.28 2.22 19.93
CA SER A 25 2.93 3.48 20.31
C SER A 25 3.66 3.37 21.65
N ASP A 26 3.17 2.49 22.53
CA ASP A 26 3.76 2.09 23.80
C ASP A 26 3.27 0.68 24.18
N PRO A 27 3.80 0.00 25.22
CA PRO A 27 3.39 -1.37 25.58
C PRO A 27 1.91 -1.59 25.90
N TYR A 28 1.13 -0.54 26.02
CA TYR A 28 -0.28 -0.57 26.43
C TYR A 28 -1.23 0.00 25.38
N THR A 29 -0.71 0.60 24.30
CA THR A 29 -1.49 1.39 23.38
C THR A 29 -1.11 1.04 21.93
N THR A 30 -2.10 0.72 21.10
CA THR A 30 -1.91 0.52 19.66
C THR A 30 -1.53 1.82 18.96
N LEU A 31 -1.01 1.75 17.75
CA LEU A 31 -0.69 2.94 16.95
C LEU A 31 -1.94 3.83 16.70
N ARG A 32 -3.14 3.24 16.74
CA ARG A 32 -4.42 3.97 16.59
C ARG A 32 -4.89 4.65 17.90
N GLY A 33 -4.18 4.45 19.00
CA GLY A 33 -4.51 5.01 20.30
C GLY A 33 -5.43 4.14 21.18
N ASP A 34 -5.78 2.93 20.74
CA ASP A 34 -6.61 2.01 21.50
C ASP A 34 -5.80 1.30 22.59
N ARG A 35 -6.41 1.10 23.76
CA ARG A 35 -5.79 0.33 24.85
C ARG A 35 -5.79 -1.16 24.51
N ILE A 36 -4.66 -1.81 24.73
CA ILE A 36 -4.47 -3.24 24.49
C ILE A 36 -3.91 -3.94 25.74
N ASP A 37 -4.43 -5.13 26.04
CA ASP A 37 -3.81 -6.08 26.97
C ASP A 37 -2.97 -7.08 26.14
N LEU A 38 -1.71 -6.73 25.96
CA LEU A 38 -0.78 -7.47 25.13
C LEU A 38 -0.49 -8.88 25.68
N ASN A 39 -0.43 -9.03 27.01
CA ASN A 39 -0.23 -10.33 27.66
C ASN A 39 -1.42 -11.28 27.42
N LEU A 40 -2.65 -10.74 27.55
CA LEU A 40 -3.84 -11.53 27.24
C LEU A 40 -3.90 -11.88 25.75
N LEU A 41 -3.48 -10.97 24.87
CA LEU A 41 -3.41 -11.22 23.41
C LEU A 41 -2.45 -12.39 23.12
N CYS A 42 -1.23 -12.36 23.67
CA CYS A 42 -0.26 -13.45 23.52
C CYS A 42 -0.84 -14.81 24.00
N LYS A 43 -1.48 -14.84 25.18
CA LYS A 43 -2.10 -16.05 25.72
C LYS A 43 -3.23 -16.58 24.84
N ARG A 44 -4.01 -15.69 24.23
CA ARG A 44 -5.10 -16.08 23.33
C ARG A 44 -4.57 -16.61 22.00
N ALA A 45 -3.63 -15.91 21.37
CA ALA A 45 -3.01 -16.33 20.11
C ALA A 45 -2.34 -17.71 20.24
N LYS A 46 -1.66 -17.96 21.37
CA LYS A 46 -0.98 -19.23 21.67
C LYS A 46 -1.92 -20.44 21.69
N LYS A 47 -3.21 -20.27 22.04
CA LYS A 47 -4.20 -21.36 21.99
C LYS A 47 -4.38 -21.91 20.56
N TYR A 48 -4.12 -21.08 19.57
CA TYR A 48 -4.23 -21.40 18.15
C TYR A 48 -2.88 -21.66 17.49
N GLY A 49 -1.79 -21.74 18.29
CA GLY A 49 -0.45 -21.95 17.76
C GLY A 49 0.17 -20.72 17.09
N LEU A 50 -0.38 -19.54 17.33
CA LEU A 50 0.11 -18.28 16.78
C LEU A 50 1.03 -17.56 17.78
N ASP A 51 2.12 -17.04 17.28
CA ASP A 51 3.00 -16.13 18.00
C ASP A 51 2.53 -14.67 17.85
N ILE A 52 2.93 -13.81 18.80
CA ILE A 52 2.73 -12.37 18.72
C ILE A 52 4.07 -11.68 18.48
N GLY A 53 4.15 -10.94 17.39
CA GLY A 53 5.20 -9.99 17.08
C GLY A 53 4.76 -8.56 17.41
N VAL A 54 5.72 -7.68 17.67
CA VAL A 54 5.46 -6.27 17.99
C VAL A 54 6.36 -5.37 17.15
N THR A 55 5.76 -4.35 16.53
CA THR A 55 6.48 -3.17 16.05
C THR A 55 6.22 -2.04 17.03
N LEU A 56 7.26 -1.53 17.69
CA LEU A 56 7.15 -0.45 18.66
C LEU A 56 7.52 0.88 17.97
N ASP A 57 6.53 1.72 17.74
CA ASP A 57 6.72 3.07 17.21
C ASP A 57 6.95 4.07 18.37
N ALA A 58 8.11 3.92 19.00
CA ALA A 58 8.53 4.74 20.13
C ALA A 58 9.76 5.58 19.76
N PRO A 59 9.93 6.77 20.40
CA PRO A 59 11.08 7.62 20.13
C PRO A 59 12.42 6.97 20.43
N HIS A 60 13.29 6.81 19.44
CA HIS A 60 14.65 6.30 19.59
C HIS A 60 15.63 7.47 19.78
N ASN A 61 15.62 8.09 20.98
CA ASN A 61 16.28 9.39 21.22
C ASN A 61 17.79 9.30 21.54
N LYS A 62 18.41 8.13 21.41
CA LYS A 62 19.81 7.90 21.74
C LYS A 62 20.57 7.27 20.57
N ALA A 63 21.68 7.90 20.18
CA ALA A 63 22.64 7.27 19.28
C ALA A 63 23.53 6.26 20.01
N PRO A 64 24.14 5.29 19.31
CA PRO A 64 25.05 4.31 19.93
C PRO A 64 26.16 4.89 20.80
N GLY A 65 26.72 6.01 20.45
CA GLY A 65 27.78 6.68 21.21
C GLY A 65 27.30 7.59 22.34
N ASP A 66 25.99 7.74 22.55
CA ASP A 66 25.47 8.66 23.56
C ASP A 66 25.56 8.03 24.98
N PRO A 67 25.90 8.80 26.02
CA PRO A 67 25.90 8.31 27.39
C PRO A 67 24.52 7.75 27.79
N GLY A 68 24.51 6.54 28.35
CA GLY A 68 23.29 5.86 28.78
C GLY A 68 22.40 5.36 27.65
N ALA A 69 22.95 5.18 26.43
CA ALA A 69 22.17 4.68 25.30
C ALA A 69 21.66 3.24 25.53
N GLN A 70 22.52 2.33 26.01
CA GLN A 70 22.11 0.95 26.28
C GLN A 70 21.04 0.90 27.37
N GLU A 71 21.19 1.64 28.46
CA GLU A 71 20.22 1.70 29.54
C GLU A 71 18.86 2.25 29.07
N TYR A 72 18.88 3.19 28.14
CA TYR A 72 17.67 3.75 27.53
C TYR A 72 16.88 2.65 26.77
N TYR A 73 17.58 1.87 25.93
CA TYR A 73 16.92 0.78 25.17
C TYR A 73 16.59 -0.42 26.06
N ASP A 74 17.40 -0.73 27.07
CA ASP A 74 17.11 -1.75 28.08
C ASP A 74 15.80 -1.44 28.81
N LYS A 75 15.55 -0.17 29.15
CA LYS A 75 14.31 0.27 29.79
C LYS A 75 13.13 0.17 28.83
N MET A 76 13.28 0.71 27.60
CA MET A 76 12.20 0.74 26.61
C MET A 76 11.69 -0.65 26.25
N TYR A 77 12.60 -1.52 25.82
CA TYR A 77 12.23 -2.89 25.44
C TYR A 77 11.99 -3.78 26.65
N GLY A 78 12.65 -3.51 27.78
CA GLY A 78 12.40 -4.19 29.05
C GLY A 78 10.96 -4.01 29.54
N GLU A 79 10.40 -2.82 29.44
CA GLU A 79 9.02 -2.54 29.78
C GLU A 79 8.05 -3.37 28.92
N LEU A 80 8.29 -3.49 27.60
CA LEU A 80 7.51 -4.32 26.69
C LEU A 80 7.46 -5.78 27.15
N PHE A 81 8.63 -6.37 27.50
CA PHE A 81 8.70 -7.76 27.96
C PHE A 81 8.22 -7.96 29.41
N CYS A 82 8.25 -6.93 30.26
CA CYS A 82 7.60 -6.97 31.55
C CYS A 82 6.07 -7.06 31.42
N VAL A 83 5.49 -6.38 30.44
CA VAL A 83 4.05 -6.43 30.15
C VAL A 83 3.66 -7.76 29.50
N ALA A 84 4.42 -8.21 28.50
CA ALA A 84 4.11 -9.42 27.74
C ALA A 84 5.39 -10.25 27.47
N PRO A 85 5.78 -11.13 28.39
CA PRO A 85 7.01 -11.92 28.30
C PRO A 85 7.01 -12.95 27.17
N ASP A 86 5.85 -13.32 26.66
CA ASP A 86 5.67 -14.32 25.58
C ASP A 86 5.78 -13.73 24.17
N ILE A 87 6.16 -12.45 24.01
CA ILE A 87 6.44 -11.88 22.68
C ILE A 87 7.60 -12.64 22.05
N SER A 88 7.41 -13.10 20.81
CA SER A 88 8.40 -13.89 20.07
C SER A 88 9.23 -13.06 19.07
N LEU A 89 8.67 -11.96 18.56
CA LEU A 89 9.28 -11.11 17.55
C LEU A 89 9.17 -9.65 17.95
N VAL A 90 10.25 -8.91 17.74
CA VAL A 90 10.23 -7.43 17.75
C VAL A 90 10.69 -6.98 16.37
N SER A 91 9.88 -6.16 15.70
CA SER A 91 10.22 -5.64 14.38
C SER A 91 10.59 -4.17 14.46
N ILE A 92 11.63 -3.78 13.74
CA ILE A 92 11.99 -2.40 13.45
C ILE A 92 12.14 -2.24 11.96
N ALA A 93 11.68 -1.12 11.44
CA ALA A 93 11.95 -0.72 10.05
C ALA A 93 12.92 0.46 10.05
N GLY A 94 13.77 0.56 9.03
CA GLY A 94 14.64 1.71 8.85
C GLY A 94 13.87 3.03 8.94
N GLU A 95 12.69 3.07 8.33
CA GLU A 95 11.79 4.22 8.32
C GLU A 95 11.24 4.62 9.70
N THR A 96 10.92 3.66 10.56
CA THR A 96 10.31 3.92 11.88
C THR A 96 11.34 3.99 13.01
N ALA A 97 12.53 3.43 12.81
CA ALA A 97 13.61 3.44 13.79
C ALA A 97 14.51 4.68 13.64
N VAL A 98 13.90 5.86 13.68
CA VAL A 98 14.64 7.14 13.57
C VAL A 98 15.36 7.43 14.87
N TYR A 99 16.67 7.46 14.84
CA TYR A 99 17.53 7.80 15.97
C TYR A 99 18.53 8.90 15.55
N PRO A 100 19.12 9.67 16.50
CA PRO A 100 20.03 10.76 16.18
C PRO A 100 21.41 10.25 15.72
N SER A 101 21.48 9.63 14.51
CA SER A 101 22.68 9.07 13.94
C SER A 101 23.85 10.06 13.90
N ALA A 102 25.06 9.58 14.19
CA ALA A 102 26.29 10.33 14.05
C ALA A 102 26.87 10.28 12.62
N ASP A 103 26.21 9.59 11.68
CA ASP A 103 26.67 9.52 10.29
C ASP A 103 26.58 10.91 9.63
N GLU A 104 27.69 11.41 9.15
CA GLU A 104 27.78 12.75 8.55
C GLU A 104 27.00 12.91 7.24
N ARG A 105 26.60 11.79 6.62
CA ARG A 105 25.81 11.77 5.37
C ARG A 105 24.34 12.08 5.59
N VAL A 106 23.85 11.96 6.82
CA VAL A 106 22.46 12.24 7.20
C VAL A 106 22.34 13.46 8.09
N GLY A 107 21.11 14.01 8.18
CA GLY A 107 20.78 15.03 9.16
C GLY A 107 20.59 14.38 10.53
N ARG A 108 21.30 14.87 11.57
CA ARG A 108 21.10 14.37 12.94
C ARG A 108 19.73 14.80 13.46
N MET A 109 18.90 13.85 13.84
CA MET A 109 17.54 14.07 14.38
C MET A 109 17.41 13.43 15.76
N SER A 110 16.52 13.96 16.57
CA SER A 110 16.10 13.38 17.83
C SER A 110 14.58 13.18 17.81
N GLY A 111 14.12 11.97 18.11
CA GLY A 111 12.71 11.63 18.18
C GLY A 111 12.16 10.94 16.93
N ALA A 112 11.19 10.05 17.14
CA ALA A 112 10.51 9.33 16.08
C ALA A 112 9.59 10.26 15.28
N ASN A 113 9.48 10.01 13.97
CA ASN A 113 8.46 10.54 13.08
C ASN A 113 8.40 12.05 12.83
N ASN A 114 9.48 12.78 13.00
CA ASN A 114 9.50 14.18 12.57
C ASN A 114 10.00 14.32 11.13
N TYR A 115 9.19 13.89 10.17
CA TYR A 115 9.41 14.16 8.74
C TYR A 115 9.49 15.65 8.38
N ASN A 116 9.11 16.53 9.33
CA ASN A 116 9.10 18.00 9.18
C ASN A 116 10.29 18.70 9.86
N ASP A 117 11.23 17.97 10.48
CA ASP A 117 12.39 18.62 11.08
C ASP A 117 13.28 19.22 9.99
N ASN A 118 13.86 20.38 10.29
CA ASN A 118 14.71 21.17 9.41
C ASN A 118 16.02 20.45 9.04
N ILE A 119 15.91 19.31 8.35
CA ILE A 119 17.08 18.65 7.78
C ILE A 119 17.60 19.53 6.65
N PRO A 120 18.90 19.88 6.64
CA PRO A 120 19.46 20.58 5.51
C PRO A 120 19.15 19.83 4.20
N VAL A 121 18.57 20.51 3.21
CA VAL A 121 18.08 19.96 1.93
C VAL A 121 19.09 19.07 1.18
N LYS A 122 20.35 19.05 1.59
CA LYS A 122 21.44 18.27 0.97
C LYS A 122 21.79 16.97 1.71
N LYS A 123 21.13 16.64 2.83
CA LYS A 123 21.44 15.42 3.60
C LYS A 123 20.23 14.49 3.61
N ALA A 124 20.47 13.18 3.51
CA ALA A 124 19.43 12.18 3.59
C ALA A 124 18.76 12.17 4.99
N HIS A 125 17.50 11.75 5.04
CA HIS A 125 16.82 11.48 6.30
C HIS A 125 17.38 10.18 6.91
N PRO A 126 17.69 10.12 8.23
CA PRO A 126 18.26 8.91 8.85
C PRO A 126 17.41 7.65 8.67
N ALA A 127 16.09 7.80 8.65
CA ALA A 127 15.14 6.70 8.42
C ALA A 127 15.26 6.06 7.03
N ASN A 128 15.64 6.85 6.02
CA ASN A 128 15.68 6.42 4.61
C ASN A 128 17.11 6.13 4.14
N TRP A 129 18.08 6.02 5.08
CA TRP A 129 19.46 5.83 4.74
C TRP A 129 20.12 4.79 5.65
N PRO A 130 20.90 3.84 5.10
CA PRO A 130 21.66 2.87 5.89
C PRO A 130 22.86 3.57 6.57
N CYS A 131 22.64 4.12 7.77
CA CYS A 131 23.64 4.84 8.53
C CYS A 131 24.76 3.92 9.01
N ARG A 132 26.00 4.41 9.07
CA ARG A 132 27.18 3.62 9.47
C ARG A 132 27.13 3.12 10.91
N ASP A 133 26.45 3.83 11.79
CA ASP A 133 26.25 3.46 13.20
C ASP A 133 24.97 2.63 13.43
N PHE A 134 24.19 2.33 12.37
CA PHE A 134 22.98 1.52 12.45
C PHE A 134 23.22 0.08 12.97
N PRO A 135 24.30 -0.63 12.61
CA PRO A 135 24.57 -1.95 13.16
C PRO A 135 24.69 -1.97 14.68
N GLU A 136 25.37 -0.99 15.29
CA GLU A 136 25.47 -0.89 16.74
C GLU A 136 24.14 -0.48 17.38
N PHE A 137 23.34 0.37 16.73
CA PHE A 137 21.97 0.68 17.15
C PHE A 137 21.12 -0.60 17.22
N VAL A 138 21.14 -1.42 16.17
CA VAL A 138 20.43 -2.71 16.12
C VAL A 138 20.94 -3.66 17.20
N ALA A 139 22.26 -3.72 17.41
CA ALA A 139 22.86 -4.57 18.43
C ALA A 139 22.46 -4.16 19.86
N MET A 140 22.27 -2.87 20.14
CA MET A 140 21.76 -2.40 21.44
C MET A 140 20.32 -2.88 21.68
N ILE A 141 19.47 -2.80 20.67
CA ILE A 141 18.07 -3.28 20.76
C ILE A 141 18.05 -4.79 20.93
N GLU A 142 18.84 -5.53 20.17
CA GLU A 142 18.92 -6.98 20.29
C GLU A 142 19.35 -7.40 21.70
N ARG A 143 20.40 -6.78 22.26
CA ARG A 143 20.86 -7.03 23.65
C ARG A 143 19.73 -6.76 24.66
N ALA A 144 19.00 -5.66 24.49
CA ALA A 144 17.86 -5.33 25.35
C ALA A 144 16.77 -6.40 25.30
N ILE A 145 16.41 -6.88 24.10
CA ILE A 145 15.43 -7.96 23.90
C ILE A 145 15.91 -9.27 24.53
N LYS A 146 17.12 -9.71 24.21
CA LYS A 146 17.70 -10.99 24.67
C LYS A 146 17.91 -11.05 26.19
N LYS A 147 18.04 -9.92 26.86
CA LYS A 147 18.09 -9.82 28.32
C LYS A 147 16.80 -10.31 29.00
N HIS A 148 15.66 -10.12 28.35
CA HIS A 148 14.34 -10.48 28.86
C HIS A 148 13.80 -11.79 28.27
N ASN A 149 13.98 -11.99 26.98
CA ASN A 149 13.56 -13.23 26.31
C ASN A 149 14.63 -13.68 25.29
N LYS A 150 15.41 -14.70 25.66
CA LYS A 150 16.50 -15.24 24.83
C LYS A 150 16.01 -15.83 23.49
N ASN A 151 14.75 -16.24 23.43
CA ASN A 151 14.16 -16.86 22.24
C ASN A 151 13.52 -15.82 21.29
N ALA A 152 13.22 -14.63 21.78
CA ALA A 152 12.66 -13.58 20.96
C ALA A 152 13.67 -13.13 19.90
N LYS A 153 13.21 -12.90 18.69
CA LYS A 153 14.05 -12.43 17.56
C LYS A 153 13.74 -10.98 17.21
N LEU A 154 14.76 -10.29 16.76
CA LEU A 154 14.65 -8.96 16.19
C LEU A 154 14.55 -9.08 14.66
N VAL A 155 13.50 -8.54 14.08
CA VAL A 155 13.32 -8.42 12.62
C VAL A 155 13.69 -7.00 12.20
N LEU A 156 14.64 -6.88 11.28
CA LEU A 156 15.02 -5.61 10.67
C LEU A 156 14.48 -5.54 9.24
N SER A 157 13.46 -4.70 9.03
CA SER A 157 13.03 -4.35 7.68
C SER A 157 13.93 -3.25 7.11
N THR A 158 14.49 -3.50 5.93
CA THR A 158 15.31 -2.52 5.20
C THR A 158 14.47 -1.61 4.29
N TYR A 159 13.17 -1.49 4.58
CA TYR A 159 12.24 -0.64 3.87
C TYR A 159 12.81 0.77 3.61
N ASN A 160 12.63 1.27 2.39
CA ASN A 160 13.16 2.54 1.88
C ASN A 160 14.69 2.65 1.68
N TRP A 161 15.48 1.64 2.00
CA TRP A 161 16.93 1.71 1.78
C TRP A 161 17.35 1.50 0.32
N GLY A 162 16.46 1.05 -0.56
CA GLY A 162 16.73 0.86 -1.98
C GLY A 162 17.15 2.14 -2.73
N TYR A 163 16.89 3.32 -2.16
CA TYR A 163 17.43 4.59 -2.67
C TYR A 163 18.93 4.77 -2.44
N ALA A 164 19.49 4.05 -1.44
CA ALA A 164 20.91 4.14 -1.14
C ALA A 164 21.72 3.23 -2.07
N PRO A 165 22.98 3.60 -2.38
CA PRO A 165 23.90 2.73 -3.10
C PRO A 165 24.03 1.36 -2.43
N GLU A 166 24.15 0.30 -3.24
CA GLU A 166 24.30 -1.07 -2.74
C GLU A 166 25.48 -1.22 -1.76
N GLU A 167 26.59 -0.56 -2.04
CA GLU A 167 27.77 -0.56 -1.18
C GLU A 167 27.49 -0.03 0.23
N ASP A 168 26.66 1.00 0.38
CA ASP A 168 26.28 1.55 1.68
C ASP A 168 25.36 0.59 2.45
N ARG A 169 24.37 0.00 1.77
CA ARG A 169 23.48 -1.03 2.35
C ARG A 169 24.28 -2.25 2.81
N PHE A 170 25.19 -2.72 1.96
CA PHE A 170 26.06 -3.85 2.26
C PHE A 170 27.04 -3.58 3.40
N ALA A 171 27.51 -2.35 3.54
CA ALA A 171 28.36 -1.97 4.66
C ALA A 171 27.63 -2.09 6.01
N VAL A 172 26.34 -1.76 6.04
CA VAL A 172 25.49 -1.96 7.23
C VAL A 172 25.23 -3.45 7.46
N ILE A 173 24.70 -4.16 6.46
CA ILE A 173 24.28 -5.56 6.59
C ILE A 173 25.43 -6.49 7.02
N LYS A 174 26.64 -6.27 6.53
CA LYS A 174 27.84 -7.05 6.92
C LYS A 174 28.19 -6.94 8.41
N ASN A 175 27.79 -5.86 9.05
CA ASN A 175 28.10 -5.57 10.46
C ASN A 175 26.90 -5.78 11.40
N LEU A 176 25.75 -6.23 10.90
CA LEU A 176 24.59 -6.56 11.74
C LEU A 176 24.87 -7.78 12.65
N PRO A 177 24.19 -7.86 13.81
CA PRO A 177 24.17 -9.09 14.63
C PRO A 177 23.68 -10.28 13.80
N LYS A 178 24.19 -11.49 14.08
CA LYS A 178 23.89 -12.69 13.28
C LYS A 178 22.57 -13.37 13.64
N GLU A 179 22.05 -13.10 14.83
CA GLU A 179 20.82 -13.73 15.33
C GLU A 179 19.54 -12.95 15.00
N ILE A 180 19.63 -11.90 14.18
CA ILE A 180 18.48 -11.15 13.68
C ILE A 180 17.93 -11.76 12.40
N ILE A 181 16.72 -11.33 12.04
CA ILE A 181 16.09 -11.60 10.75
C ILE A 181 16.18 -10.32 9.93
N ILE A 182 16.73 -10.39 8.71
CA ILE A 182 16.65 -9.28 7.76
C ILE A 182 15.41 -9.46 6.88
N GLN A 183 14.68 -8.38 6.62
CA GLN A 183 13.42 -8.39 5.88
C GLN A 183 13.39 -7.28 4.82
N PRO A 184 14.02 -7.47 3.65
CA PRO A 184 13.90 -6.56 2.53
C PRO A 184 12.51 -6.62 1.88
N THR A 185 12.16 -5.56 1.16
CA THR A 185 10.92 -5.47 0.38
C THR A 185 11.05 -6.23 -0.93
N TRP A 186 9.98 -6.96 -1.30
CA TRP A 186 10.00 -7.91 -2.41
C TRP A 186 10.08 -7.25 -3.79
N ASP A 187 9.39 -6.14 -4.00
CA ASP A 187 9.12 -5.53 -5.30
C ASP A 187 9.51 -4.06 -5.43
N MET A 188 9.70 -3.33 -4.32
CA MET A 188 10.04 -1.91 -4.35
C MET A 188 11.32 -1.63 -5.13
N PHE A 189 11.35 -0.46 -5.76
CA PHE A 189 12.48 0.10 -6.54
C PHE A 189 12.81 -0.66 -7.84
N HIS A 190 12.07 -1.73 -8.18
CA HIS A 190 12.21 -2.35 -9.51
C HIS A 190 11.85 -1.34 -10.59
N GLN A 191 12.74 -1.17 -11.57
CA GLN A 191 12.52 -0.27 -12.69
C GLN A 191 12.03 -1.05 -13.92
N TYR A 192 11.03 -0.49 -14.60
CA TYR A 192 10.46 -1.08 -15.80
C TYR A 192 10.13 -0.02 -16.85
N LYS A 193 10.06 -0.45 -18.10
CA LYS A 193 9.69 0.42 -19.21
C LYS A 193 8.17 0.49 -19.35
N LEU A 194 7.62 1.72 -19.33
CA LEU A 194 6.22 1.99 -19.59
C LEU A 194 6.12 2.89 -20.83
N GLY A 195 5.68 2.34 -21.97
CA GLY A 195 5.63 3.10 -23.21
C GLY A 195 6.97 3.75 -23.58
N ASN A 196 7.04 5.07 -23.48
CA ASN A 196 8.24 5.88 -23.73
C ASN A 196 8.94 6.34 -22.44
N SER A 197 8.40 6.02 -21.27
CA SER A 197 8.96 6.38 -19.97
C SER A 197 9.60 5.18 -19.27
N ILE A 198 10.35 5.45 -18.21
CA ILE A 198 10.86 4.48 -17.25
C ILE A 198 10.20 4.80 -15.92
N GLU A 199 9.50 3.82 -15.38
CA GLU A 199 8.86 3.90 -14.08
C GLU A 199 9.55 3.01 -13.07
N SER A 200 9.29 3.29 -11.80
CA SER A 200 9.78 2.51 -10.66
C SER A 200 8.61 2.13 -9.77
N ILE A 201 8.60 0.91 -9.27
CA ILE A 201 7.62 0.48 -8.27
C ILE A 201 7.89 1.27 -6.99
N SER A 202 6.92 2.10 -6.59
CA SER A 202 7.07 2.95 -5.41
C SER A 202 6.92 2.17 -4.12
N ASP A 203 5.89 1.30 -4.07
CA ASP A 203 5.61 0.44 -2.93
C ASP A 203 5.20 -0.96 -3.41
N TYR A 204 4.53 -1.77 -2.60
CA TYR A 204 4.14 -3.14 -2.96
C TYR A 204 3.10 -3.17 -4.08
N SER A 205 3.31 -3.96 -5.12
CA SER A 205 2.42 -4.05 -6.27
C SER A 205 2.29 -5.45 -6.84
N LEU A 206 1.08 -5.86 -7.15
CA LEU A 206 0.80 -7.11 -7.84
C LEU A 206 1.08 -7.02 -9.35
N SER A 207 1.25 -5.81 -9.90
CA SER A 207 1.61 -5.64 -11.31
C SER A 207 2.96 -6.27 -11.67
N PHE A 208 3.81 -6.49 -10.66
CA PHE A 208 5.11 -7.14 -10.77
C PHE A 208 5.19 -8.40 -9.91
N VAL A 209 5.55 -9.52 -10.48
CA VAL A 209 5.64 -10.80 -9.75
C VAL A 209 6.78 -10.80 -8.73
N GLY A 210 7.88 -10.14 -9.03
CA GLY A 210 9.10 -10.13 -8.21
C GLY A 210 9.96 -11.40 -8.38
N PRO A 211 11.07 -11.48 -7.63
CA PRO A 211 11.62 -10.42 -6.78
C PRO A 211 12.28 -9.28 -7.57
N GLY A 212 12.31 -8.08 -6.97
CA GLY A 212 13.07 -6.96 -7.51
C GLY A 212 14.58 -7.07 -7.21
N GLU A 213 15.40 -6.31 -7.94
CA GLU A 213 16.86 -6.35 -7.83
C GLU A 213 17.36 -5.96 -6.43
N TYR A 214 16.63 -5.07 -5.77
CA TYR A 214 16.88 -4.66 -4.39
C TYR A 214 16.79 -5.86 -3.43
N PHE A 215 15.67 -6.61 -3.49
CA PHE A 215 15.50 -7.83 -2.69
C PHE A 215 16.60 -8.85 -2.99
N VAL A 216 16.87 -9.12 -4.27
CA VAL A 216 17.85 -10.12 -4.70
C VAL A 216 19.23 -9.82 -4.12
N SER A 217 19.68 -8.57 -4.22
CA SER A 217 21.02 -8.17 -3.73
C SER A 217 21.17 -8.38 -2.22
N GLU A 218 20.14 -8.08 -1.43
CA GLU A 218 20.18 -8.28 0.02
C GLU A 218 20.00 -9.75 0.41
N ALA A 219 19.18 -10.51 -0.31
CA ALA A 219 18.98 -11.94 -0.10
C ALA A 219 20.27 -12.74 -0.34
N GLU A 220 20.98 -12.44 -1.43
CA GLU A 220 22.29 -13.06 -1.71
C GLU A 220 23.32 -12.76 -0.62
N LEU A 221 23.35 -11.52 -0.13
CA LEU A 221 24.24 -11.13 0.94
C LEU A 221 23.87 -11.79 2.26
N ALA A 222 22.58 -11.84 2.63
CA ALA A 222 22.08 -12.48 3.84
C ALA A 222 22.46 -13.97 3.86
N LYS A 223 22.22 -14.70 2.76
CA LYS A 223 22.63 -16.10 2.61
C LYS A 223 24.13 -16.29 2.79
N LYS A 224 24.94 -15.47 2.14
CA LYS A 224 26.40 -15.51 2.26
C LYS A 224 26.91 -15.28 3.69
N LEU A 225 26.21 -14.46 4.45
CA LEU A 225 26.56 -14.11 5.83
C LEU A 225 25.95 -15.05 6.87
N GLY A 226 25.01 -15.93 6.47
CA GLY A 226 24.26 -16.80 7.37
C GLY A 226 23.29 -16.03 8.27
N ILE A 227 22.77 -14.90 7.80
CA ILE A 227 21.71 -14.14 8.46
C ILE A 227 20.35 -14.67 7.97
N GLU A 228 19.41 -14.89 8.86
CA GLU A 228 18.07 -15.37 8.54
C GLU A 228 17.34 -14.33 7.67
N LEU A 229 16.68 -14.80 6.60
CA LEU A 229 16.02 -13.95 5.60
C LEU A 229 14.50 -14.13 5.66
N ASN A 230 13.78 -13.02 5.80
CA ASN A 230 12.35 -12.90 5.52
C ASN A 230 12.12 -11.96 4.33
N ALA A 231 10.93 -11.97 3.77
CA ALA A 231 10.51 -11.00 2.76
C ALA A 231 9.31 -10.18 3.25
N ASN A 232 9.32 -8.89 2.99
CA ASN A 232 8.13 -8.09 3.05
C ASN A 232 7.48 -8.12 1.65
N ALA A 233 6.51 -9.03 1.46
CA ALA A 233 5.99 -9.37 0.14
C ALA A 233 4.51 -9.02 -0.06
N GLN A 234 3.76 -8.68 1.00
CA GLN A 234 2.32 -8.40 0.91
C GLN A 234 1.60 -9.49 0.10
N CYS A 235 1.60 -10.74 0.59
CA CYS A 235 1.20 -11.89 -0.25
C CYS A 235 -0.15 -12.53 0.14
N SER A 236 -0.87 -12.05 1.16
CA SER A 236 -2.15 -12.64 1.58
C SER A 236 -3.37 -12.03 0.89
N GLY A 237 -3.26 -11.76 -0.40
CA GLY A 237 -4.38 -11.34 -1.26
C GLY A 237 -4.52 -9.84 -1.45
N ARG A 238 -3.63 -9.03 -0.92
CA ARG A 238 -3.70 -7.57 -1.04
C ARG A 238 -2.31 -6.95 -1.07
N THR A 239 -2.12 -6.01 -1.99
CA THR A 239 -0.95 -5.15 -2.07
C THR A 239 -1.33 -3.68 -1.77
N TRP A 240 -0.52 -2.74 -2.21
CA TRP A 240 -0.82 -1.30 -2.08
C TRP A 240 -1.50 -0.73 -3.33
N ASP A 241 -1.81 -1.57 -4.31
CA ASP A 241 -2.39 -1.14 -5.57
C ASP A 241 -3.78 -0.54 -5.40
N PHE A 242 -4.60 -1.12 -4.50
CA PHE A 242 -5.95 -0.62 -4.22
C PHE A 242 -6.20 -0.50 -2.71
N GLY A 243 -6.43 0.71 -2.23
CA GLY A 243 -6.62 0.94 -0.79
C GLY A 243 -7.94 0.44 -0.21
N VAL A 244 -8.99 0.40 -1.00
CA VAL A 244 -10.38 0.31 -0.53
C VAL A 244 -11.11 -0.96 -0.95
N ILE A 245 -10.38 -2.04 -1.19
CA ILE A 245 -10.92 -3.37 -1.52
C ILE A 245 -10.47 -4.41 -0.50
N PRO A 246 -11.22 -5.50 -0.29
CA PRO A 246 -10.83 -6.54 0.67
C PRO A 246 -9.68 -7.43 0.17
N TYR A 247 -9.60 -7.71 -1.12
CA TYR A 247 -8.53 -8.47 -1.78
C TYR A 247 -8.51 -8.20 -3.29
N GLU A 248 -7.40 -8.52 -3.93
CA GLU A 248 -7.19 -8.39 -5.37
C GLU A 248 -7.55 -9.71 -6.08
N PRO A 249 -8.64 -9.77 -6.85
CA PRO A 249 -9.16 -11.01 -7.44
C PRO A 249 -8.39 -11.42 -8.71
N MET A 250 -7.05 -11.52 -8.62
CA MET A 250 -6.13 -11.84 -9.71
C MET A 250 -5.32 -13.13 -9.39
N PRO A 251 -6.01 -14.30 -9.28
CA PRO A 251 -5.39 -15.51 -8.74
C PRO A 251 -4.22 -16.04 -9.55
N GLY A 252 -4.19 -15.85 -10.86
CA GLY A 252 -3.06 -16.29 -11.69
C GLY A 252 -1.81 -15.45 -11.44
N GLN A 253 -1.95 -14.13 -11.18
CA GLN A 253 -0.81 -13.29 -10.83
C GLN A 253 -0.29 -13.65 -9.43
N TRP A 254 -1.18 -13.90 -8.47
CA TRP A 254 -0.82 -14.40 -7.14
C TRP A 254 -0.10 -15.74 -7.19
N ILE A 255 -0.57 -16.69 -7.99
CA ILE A 255 0.09 -18.00 -8.19
C ILE A 255 1.52 -17.81 -8.69
N ARG A 256 1.75 -16.94 -9.68
CA ARG A 256 3.11 -16.63 -10.16
C ARG A 256 3.99 -16.04 -9.04
N ARG A 257 3.44 -15.16 -8.19
CA ARG A 257 4.14 -14.58 -7.04
C ARG A 257 4.50 -15.64 -6.01
N TYR A 258 3.59 -16.56 -5.68
CA TYR A 258 3.86 -17.66 -4.75
C TYR A 258 4.93 -18.62 -5.28
N GLU A 259 4.91 -18.92 -6.56
CA GLU A 259 5.96 -19.73 -7.20
C GLU A 259 7.33 -19.03 -7.15
N ALA A 260 7.36 -17.70 -7.30
CA ALA A 260 8.60 -16.93 -7.15
C ALA A 260 9.10 -16.91 -5.69
N LEU A 261 8.22 -16.77 -4.70
CA LEU A 261 8.57 -16.89 -3.27
C LEU A 261 9.10 -18.27 -2.89
N ARG A 262 8.54 -19.34 -3.46
CA ARG A 262 9.05 -20.70 -3.28
C ARG A 262 10.46 -20.87 -3.86
N LYS A 263 10.71 -20.32 -5.05
CA LYS A 263 12.06 -20.31 -5.63
C LYS A 263 13.03 -19.52 -4.76
N ALA A 264 12.59 -18.42 -4.14
CA ALA A 264 13.40 -17.67 -3.19
C ALA A 264 13.76 -18.48 -1.94
N HIS A 265 12.83 -19.31 -1.43
CA HIS A 265 13.12 -20.26 -0.36
C HIS A 265 14.20 -21.27 -0.79
N GLU A 266 14.10 -21.86 -1.97
CA GLU A 266 15.09 -22.81 -2.49
C GLU A 266 16.46 -22.14 -2.76
N GLN A 267 16.46 -20.92 -3.26
CA GLN A 267 17.66 -20.22 -3.71
C GLN A 267 18.38 -19.47 -2.58
N TRP A 268 17.65 -18.81 -1.69
CA TRP A 268 18.20 -17.91 -0.66
C TRP A 268 17.84 -18.30 0.77
N ASP A 269 17.26 -19.48 1.00
CA ASP A 269 16.81 -19.95 2.31
C ASP A 269 15.78 -19.00 2.96
N LEU A 270 14.90 -18.40 2.14
CA LEU A 270 13.83 -17.54 2.62
C LEU A 270 13.00 -18.30 3.66
N SER A 271 12.96 -17.83 4.92
CA SER A 271 12.36 -18.54 6.04
C SER A 271 10.94 -18.07 6.38
N GLY A 272 10.54 -16.89 5.91
CA GLY A 272 9.22 -16.36 6.16
C GLY A 272 8.87 -15.16 5.28
N VAL A 273 7.58 -14.81 5.31
CA VAL A 273 7.04 -13.66 4.60
C VAL A 273 6.17 -12.82 5.53
N ALA A 274 6.22 -11.50 5.38
CA ALA A 274 5.22 -10.60 5.95
C ALA A 274 4.10 -10.44 4.92
N GLU A 275 2.91 -10.92 5.28
CA GLU A 275 1.80 -11.12 4.36
C GLU A 275 0.99 -9.84 4.11
N ASN A 276 0.60 -9.14 5.18
CA ASN A 276 -0.19 -7.93 5.12
C ASN A 276 0.30 -6.89 6.11
N ILE A 277 0.91 -5.82 5.64
CA ILE A 277 1.24 -4.66 6.46
C ILE A 277 0.15 -3.60 6.28
N HIS A 278 -0.38 -3.06 7.37
CA HIS A 278 -1.45 -2.06 7.45
C HIS A 278 -2.85 -2.53 7.08
N TYR A 279 -3.02 -3.47 6.16
CA TYR A 279 -4.34 -3.81 5.62
C TYR A 279 -5.09 -4.87 6.42
N GLY A 280 -4.42 -5.53 7.36
CA GLY A 280 -5.02 -6.60 8.15
C GLY A 280 -5.34 -7.84 7.30
N PHE A 281 -6.04 -8.77 7.92
CA PHE A 281 -6.38 -10.06 7.32
C PHE A 281 -7.81 -10.08 6.80
N TYR A 282 -8.00 -10.53 5.54
CA TYR A 282 -9.31 -10.80 4.96
C TYR A 282 -9.35 -12.20 4.34
N PRO A 283 -10.25 -13.09 4.80
CA PRO A 283 -10.40 -14.43 4.23
C PRO A 283 -10.87 -14.36 2.77
N SER A 284 -10.11 -14.94 1.87
CA SER A 284 -10.42 -14.93 0.43
C SER A 284 -9.89 -16.17 -0.27
N MET A 285 -10.25 -16.36 -1.55
CA MET A 285 -9.66 -17.40 -2.38
C MET A 285 -8.13 -17.26 -2.47
N ILE A 286 -7.61 -16.05 -2.33
CA ILE A 286 -6.17 -15.79 -2.44
C ILE A 286 -5.44 -16.25 -1.20
N SER A 287 -5.94 -15.93 0.02
CA SER A 287 -5.35 -16.42 1.27
C SER A 287 -5.42 -17.96 1.37
N GLU A 288 -6.43 -18.59 0.74
CA GLU A 288 -6.49 -20.05 0.63
C GLU A 288 -5.42 -20.59 -0.34
N LEU A 289 -5.21 -19.95 -1.49
CA LEU A 289 -4.13 -20.30 -2.42
C LEU A 289 -2.75 -20.15 -1.78
N GLU A 290 -2.54 -19.10 -0.99
CA GLU A 290 -1.30 -18.87 -0.24
C GLU A 290 -1.01 -20.03 0.71
N LYS A 291 -2.00 -20.46 1.50
CA LYS A 291 -1.89 -21.64 2.36
C LYS A 291 -1.34 -22.85 1.58
N TRP A 292 -1.94 -23.14 0.43
CA TRP A 292 -1.53 -24.29 -0.39
C TRP A 292 -0.16 -24.10 -1.03
N ALA A 293 0.23 -22.84 -1.30
CA ALA A 293 1.55 -22.53 -1.85
C ALA A 293 2.69 -22.92 -0.91
N PHE A 294 2.49 -22.79 0.40
CA PHE A 294 3.52 -23.02 1.41
C PHE A 294 3.36 -24.35 2.17
N LEU A 295 2.35 -25.14 1.85
CA LEU A 295 2.19 -26.47 2.41
C LEU A 295 3.12 -27.51 1.75
N SER A 296 3.49 -28.53 2.55
CA SER A 296 4.22 -29.71 2.10
C SER A 296 3.42 -30.99 2.41
N PRO A 297 3.23 -31.91 1.46
CA PRO A 297 3.72 -31.87 0.08
C PRO A 297 3.03 -30.82 -0.77
N TYR A 298 3.72 -30.30 -1.79
CA TYR A 298 3.19 -29.31 -2.71
C TYR A 298 2.16 -29.89 -3.68
N GLU A 299 1.03 -29.19 -3.81
CA GLU A 299 0.03 -29.45 -4.86
C GLU A 299 0.06 -28.30 -5.88
N PRO A 300 -0.12 -28.58 -7.19
CA PRO A 300 -0.16 -27.55 -8.21
C PRO A 300 -1.29 -26.54 -7.97
N LEU A 301 -0.95 -25.27 -7.80
CA LEU A 301 -1.91 -24.23 -7.39
C LEU A 301 -3.05 -24.02 -8.41
N ASN A 302 -2.81 -24.22 -9.70
CA ASN A 302 -3.87 -24.15 -10.70
C ASN A 302 -4.96 -25.22 -10.47
N LYS A 303 -4.59 -26.42 -10.03
CA LYS A 303 -5.53 -27.48 -9.67
C LYS A 303 -6.35 -27.10 -8.42
N ILE A 304 -5.68 -26.49 -7.44
CA ILE A 304 -6.36 -25.98 -6.25
C ILE A 304 -7.32 -24.86 -6.61
N LEU A 305 -6.90 -23.92 -7.47
CA LEU A 305 -7.78 -22.86 -7.96
C LEU A 305 -9.04 -23.41 -8.64
N GLU A 306 -8.92 -24.40 -9.52
CA GLU A 306 -10.07 -25.03 -10.16
C GLU A 306 -11.06 -25.61 -9.12
N GLN A 307 -10.56 -26.25 -8.06
CA GLN A 307 -11.39 -26.78 -6.98
C GLN A 307 -12.10 -25.66 -6.19
N ILE A 308 -11.39 -24.58 -5.88
CA ILE A 308 -11.94 -23.39 -5.23
C ILE A 308 -13.06 -22.80 -6.11
N LEU A 309 -12.83 -22.63 -7.40
CA LEU A 309 -13.81 -22.05 -8.31
C LEU A 309 -15.08 -22.90 -8.42
N ILE A 310 -14.93 -24.23 -8.48
CA ILE A 310 -16.08 -25.15 -8.50
C ILE A 310 -16.88 -25.09 -7.19
N ARG A 311 -16.19 -25.05 -6.04
CA ARG A 311 -16.80 -24.96 -4.72
C ARG A 311 -17.55 -23.64 -4.54
N ASP A 312 -16.91 -22.52 -4.90
CA ASP A 312 -17.40 -21.17 -4.55
C ASP A 312 -18.41 -20.62 -5.57
N TYR A 313 -18.29 -20.98 -6.84
CA TYR A 313 -19.13 -20.44 -7.92
C TYR A 313 -20.02 -21.51 -8.60
N GLY A 314 -19.85 -22.77 -8.23
CA GLY A 314 -20.55 -23.90 -8.82
C GLY A 314 -19.94 -24.37 -10.14
N LYS A 315 -20.10 -25.68 -10.42
CA LYS A 315 -19.51 -26.34 -11.61
C LYS A 315 -19.94 -25.68 -12.93
N ALA A 316 -21.17 -25.16 -12.99
CA ALA A 316 -21.70 -24.54 -14.21
C ALA A 316 -20.99 -23.23 -14.57
N ASN A 317 -20.65 -22.42 -13.58
CA ASN A 317 -20.07 -21.08 -13.78
C ASN A 317 -18.54 -21.06 -13.65
N ALA A 318 -17.92 -22.09 -13.05
CA ALA A 318 -16.49 -22.09 -12.73
C ALA A 318 -15.58 -21.79 -13.94
N ALA A 319 -15.91 -22.31 -15.12
CA ALA A 319 -15.13 -22.06 -16.33
C ALA A 319 -15.23 -20.60 -16.82
N GLU A 320 -16.41 -20.01 -16.76
CA GLU A 320 -16.61 -18.61 -17.16
C GLU A 320 -15.98 -17.66 -16.11
N VAL A 321 -16.11 -17.97 -14.82
CA VAL A 321 -15.41 -17.23 -13.76
C VAL A 321 -13.90 -17.29 -13.98
N LYS A 322 -13.36 -18.46 -14.31
CA LYS A 322 -11.92 -18.58 -14.62
C LYS A 322 -11.49 -17.68 -15.77
N LYS A 323 -12.26 -17.62 -16.86
CA LYS A 323 -11.98 -16.72 -17.99
C LYS A 323 -12.00 -15.23 -17.57
N ALA A 324 -12.94 -14.85 -16.74
CA ALA A 324 -13.00 -13.48 -16.22
C ALA A 324 -11.77 -13.16 -15.34
N LEU A 325 -11.37 -14.09 -14.46
CA LEU A 325 -10.20 -13.95 -13.61
C LEU A 325 -8.90 -13.90 -14.44
N ASP A 326 -8.80 -14.64 -15.55
CA ASP A 326 -7.65 -14.56 -16.46
C ASP A 326 -7.51 -13.16 -17.09
N LEU A 327 -8.63 -12.49 -17.40
CA LEU A 327 -8.63 -11.11 -17.87
C LEU A 327 -8.23 -10.13 -16.76
N PHE A 328 -8.61 -10.40 -15.50
CA PHE A 328 -8.17 -9.58 -14.36
C PHE A 328 -6.68 -9.78 -14.07
N ASP A 329 -6.15 -11.01 -14.23
CA ASP A 329 -4.73 -11.32 -14.15
C ASP A 329 -3.91 -10.55 -15.21
N GLU A 330 -4.45 -10.40 -16.42
CA GLU A 330 -3.84 -9.55 -17.45
C GLU A 330 -4.00 -8.07 -17.11
N ALA A 331 -5.18 -7.65 -16.65
CA ALA A 331 -5.47 -6.26 -16.33
C ALA A 331 -4.48 -5.68 -15.31
N ILE A 332 -4.16 -6.41 -14.23
CA ILE A 332 -3.26 -5.91 -13.19
C ILE A 332 -1.84 -5.66 -13.70
N THR A 333 -1.39 -6.33 -14.76
CA THR A 333 -0.08 -6.08 -15.37
C THR A 333 0.01 -4.70 -16.03
N HIS A 334 -1.13 -4.03 -16.23
CA HIS A 334 -1.23 -2.66 -16.74
C HIS A 334 -1.43 -1.62 -15.64
N TYR A 335 -1.50 -2.03 -14.37
CA TYR A 335 -1.46 -1.10 -13.25
C TYR A 335 -0.08 -0.43 -13.17
N VAL A 336 -0.06 0.87 -12.88
CA VAL A 336 1.19 1.64 -12.77
C VAL A 336 1.38 2.06 -11.32
N PRO A 337 2.28 1.40 -10.57
CA PRO A 337 2.45 1.60 -9.12
C PRO A 337 3.30 2.85 -8.80
N THR A 338 2.81 4.03 -9.21
CA THR A 338 3.44 5.29 -8.85
C THR A 338 3.07 5.71 -7.42
N ASN A 339 3.88 6.55 -6.81
CA ASN A 339 3.57 7.12 -5.50
C ASN A 339 2.26 7.92 -5.51
N GLU A 340 2.01 8.65 -6.60
CA GLU A 340 0.79 9.45 -6.79
C GLU A 340 -0.46 8.58 -6.83
N ASP A 341 -0.38 7.40 -7.42
CA ASP A 341 -1.51 6.47 -7.54
C ASP A 341 -1.72 5.63 -6.28
N GLN A 342 -0.65 5.02 -5.73
CA GLN A 342 -0.71 4.17 -4.54
C GLN A 342 -1.05 4.95 -3.25
N TYR A 343 -0.70 6.23 -3.17
CA TYR A 343 -1.08 7.12 -2.06
C TYR A 343 -2.15 8.15 -2.43
N GLY A 344 -2.73 8.05 -3.61
CA GLY A 344 -3.73 8.95 -4.16
C GLY A 344 -5.04 8.27 -4.53
N ALA A 345 -5.40 8.38 -5.81
CA ALA A 345 -6.72 8.00 -6.26
C ALA A 345 -7.02 6.49 -6.21
N PHE A 346 -6.07 5.61 -6.42
CA PHE A 346 -6.29 4.18 -6.25
C PHE A 346 -6.44 3.78 -4.78
N ARG A 347 -5.79 4.50 -3.85
CA ARG A 347 -5.93 4.22 -2.43
C ARG A 347 -7.28 4.66 -1.87
N ILE A 348 -7.78 5.80 -2.35
CA ILE A 348 -9.06 6.38 -1.90
C ILE A 348 -10.25 5.77 -2.65
N GLY A 349 -10.08 5.49 -3.93
CA GLY A 349 -11.16 5.03 -4.81
C GLY A 349 -12.00 6.19 -5.37
N PRO A 350 -13.24 5.90 -5.84
CA PRO A 350 -14.10 6.87 -6.54
C PRO A 350 -14.48 8.14 -5.76
N THR A 351 -14.21 8.22 -4.47
CA THR A 351 -14.41 9.46 -3.69
C THR A 351 -13.25 10.44 -3.80
N TYR A 352 -12.15 10.09 -4.48
CA TYR A 352 -11.02 11.00 -4.65
C TYR A 352 -11.45 12.32 -5.32
N PRO A 353 -11.20 13.51 -4.68
CA PRO A 353 -11.74 14.78 -5.16
C PRO A 353 -10.99 15.32 -6.40
N PHE A 354 -11.74 16.04 -7.25
CA PHE A 354 -11.21 16.76 -8.42
C PHE A 354 -11.21 18.26 -8.12
N TRP A 355 -10.03 18.82 -7.87
CA TRP A 355 -9.85 20.23 -7.53
C TRP A 355 -9.48 21.05 -8.77
N LEU A 356 -10.37 21.94 -9.20
CA LEU A 356 -10.06 22.91 -10.27
C LEU A 356 -9.12 24.01 -9.79
N GLU A 357 -9.27 24.39 -8.51
CA GLU A 357 -8.44 25.35 -7.81
C GLU A 357 -8.05 24.83 -6.43
N GLU A 358 -6.81 25.08 -6.02
CA GLU A 358 -6.33 24.72 -4.69
C GLU A 358 -7.14 25.41 -3.58
N SER A 359 -7.55 26.68 -3.80
CA SER A 359 -8.39 27.43 -2.87
C SER A 359 -9.76 26.80 -2.60
N SER A 360 -10.29 26.01 -3.54
CA SER A 360 -11.58 25.33 -3.38
C SER A 360 -11.56 24.24 -2.30
N GLN A 361 -10.39 23.71 -1.96
CA GLN A 361 -10.19 22.76 -0.87
C GLN A 361 -10.56 23.32 0.51
N ASN A 362 -10.43 24.63 0.69
CA ASN A 362 -10.64 25.32 1.94
C ASN A 362 -12.07 25.84 2.14
N LEU A 363 -12.95 25.65 1.17
CA LEU A 363 -14.32 26.11 1.27
C LEU A 363 -15.15 25.19 2.18
N PRO A 364 -15.72 25.68 3.29
CA PRO A 364 -16.51 24.86 4.22
C PRO A 364 -17.62 24.10 3.50
N GLY A 365 -17.65 22.78 3.68
CA GLY A 365 -18.68 21.89 3.14
C GLY A 365 -18.66 21.67 1.63
N LYS A 366 -17.68 22.23 0.89
CA LYS A 366 -17.66 22.22 -0.57
C LYS A 366 -16.40 21.63 -1.19
N GLY A 367 -15.41 21.31 -0.40
CA GLY A 367 -14.15 20.78 -0.89
C GLY A 367 -13.34 19.99 0.13
N LYS A 368 -13.73 19.99 1.39
CA LYS A 368 -13.04 19.19 2.41
C LYS A 368 -13.57 17.77 2.41
N LYS A 369 -12.67 16.81 2.73
CA LYS A 369 -13.12 15.47 3.09
C LYS A 369 -14.16 15.55 4.22
N PRO A 370 -15.07 14.61 4.34
CA PRO A 370 -15.98 14.50 5.48
C PRO A 370 -15.19 14.54 6.80
N ASP A 371 -15.63 15.36 7.76
CA ASP A 371 -14.90 15.60 9.03
C ASP A 371 -14.75 14.34 9.89
N ASP A 372 -15.59 13.32 9.64
CA ASP A 372 -15.59 12.05 10.33
C ASP A 372 -14.71 10.97 9.68
N ILE A 373 -14.11 11.23 8.52
CA ILE A 373 -13.12 10.33 7.93
C ILE A 373 -11.76 10.58 8.59
N LYS A 374 -11.37 9.67 9.46
CA LYS A 374 -10.04 9.65 10.07
C LYS A 374 -9.03 9.06 9.11
N ALA A 375 -7.88 9.71 8.97
CA ALA A 375 -6.78 9.22 8.15
C ALA A 375 -5.52 9.04 9.00
N MET A 376 -4.89 7.88 8.94
CA MET A 376 -3.62 7.62 9.62
C MET A 376 -2.50 8.52 9.10
N PHE A 377 -2.48 8.77 7.80
CA PHE A 377 -1.47 9.62 7.14
C PHE A 377 -1.90 11.09 7.00
N GLY A 378 -2.91 11.53 7.74
CA GLY A 378 -3.39 12.91 7.73
C GLY A 378 -4.24 13.27 6.51
N ASN A 379 -4.49 14.57 6.35
CA ASN A 379 -5.37 15.09 5.30
C ASN A 379 -4.74 15.11 3.90
N ASN A 380 -3.43 14.85 3.79
CA ASN A 380 -2.66 15.01 2.55
C ASN A 380 -3.09 14.04 1.44
N ILE A 381 -3.69 12.91 1.79
CA ILE A 381 -4.22 11.95 0.82
C ILE A 381 -5.34 12.56 -0.06
N TYR A 382 -6.12 13.50 0.48
CA TYR A 382 -7.16 14.19 -0.27
C TYR A 382 -6.68 15.40 -1.08
N LEU A 383 -5.40 15.75 -0.97
CA LEU A 383 -4.78 16.73 -1.84
C LEU A 383 -4.39 16.06 -3.15
N SER A 384 -4.63 16.73 -4.28
CA SER A 384 -4.17 16.23 -5.57
C SER A 384 -2.65 16.26 -5.61
N LYS A 385 -1.99 15.13 -5.33
CA LYS A 385 -0.53 15.02 -5.36
C LYS A 385 0.06 15.28 -6.75
N TYR A 386 -0.73 15.16 -7.80
CA TYR A 386 -0.31 15.58 -9.14
C TYR A 386 0.06 17.06 -9.24
N THR A 387 -0.47 17.91 -8.34
CA THR A 387 -0.09 19.33 -8.27
C THR A 387 1.19 19.57 -7.48
N GLU A 388 1.54 18.69 -6.55
CA GLU A 388 2.74 18.85 -5.70
C GLU A 388 4.03 18.44 -6.40
N ASN A 389 4.00 17.38 -7.20
CA ASN A 389 5.20 16.76 -7.80
C ASN A 389 5.42 17.14 -9.27
N CYS A 390 4.44 17.75 -9.93
CA CYS A 390 4.56 18.21 -11.32
C CYS A 390 4.60 19.73 -11.35
N THR A 391 5.68 20.31 -11.89
CA THR A 391 5.71 21.74 -12.19
C THR A 391 4.64 22.06 -13.22
N ALA A 392 3.87 23.11 -12.98
CA ALA A 392 2.68 23.50 -13.75
C ALA A 392 2.86 23.58 -15.29
N THR A 393 4.08 23.67 -15.76
CA THR A 393 4.40 23.80 -17.20
C THR A 393 4.86 22.48 -17.84
N SER A 394 4.94 21.38 -17.10
CA SER A 394 5.62 20.17 -17.59
C SER A 394 4.71 19.07 -18.13
N ALA A 395 3.40 19.13 -17.91
CA ALA A 395 2.44 18.09 -18.30
C ALA A 395 1.41 18.56 -19.35
N VAL A 396 1.77 19.49 -20.23
CA VAL A 396 0.82 20.11 -21.16
C VAL A 396 0.57 19.31 -22.44
N ASP A 397 1.51 18.47 -22.84
CA ASP A 397 1.40 17.58 -24.01
C ASP A 397 2.32 16.35 -23.85
N ARG A 398 2.19 15.38 -24.80
CA ARG A 398 3.00 14.15 -24.81
C ARG A 398 4.51 14.37 -24.95
N LEU A 399 4.97 15.53 -25.37
CA LEU A 399 6.38 15.82 -25.58
C LEU A 399 7.03 16.51 -24.37
N SER A 400 6.25 16.97 -23.41
CA SER A 400 6.78 17.49 -22.15
C SER A 400 7.28 16.35 -21.24
N LEU A 401 8.28 16.60 -20.40
CA LEU A 401 8.89 15.55 -19.53
C LEU A 401 7.86 14.83 -18.67
N ALA A 402 7.02 15.56 -17.95
CA ALA A 402 5.97 14.95 -17.14
C ALA A 402 4.80 14.44 -17.99
N GLY A 403 4.54 15.06 -19.14
CA GLY A 403 3.49 14.64 -20.05
C GLY A 403 3.72 13.25 -20.63
N VAL A 404 4.92 12.93 -21.08
CA VAL A 404 5.27 11.58 -21.59
C VAL A 404 4.82 10.53 -20.59
N ARG A 405 5.22 10.67 -19.33
CA ARG A 405 4.87 9.73 -18.26
C ARG A 405 3.36 9.63 -18.05
N ILE A 406 2.68 10.75 -17.82
CA ILE A 406 1.25 10.76 -17.49
C ILE A 406 0.40 10.20 -18.65
N TYR A 407 0.75 10.49 -19.90
CA TYR A 407 0.05 9.91 -21.05
C TYR A 407 0.29 8.41 -21.19
N ASP A 408 1.51 7.92 -20.94
CA ASP A 408 1.80 6.49 -20.94
C ASP A 408 1.07 5.77 -19.80
N GLU A 409 0.95 6.39 -18.61
CA GLU A 409 0.13 5.89 -17.48
C GLU A 409 -1.36 5.82 -17.86
N ILE A 410 -1.91 6.87 -18.48
CA ILE A 410 -3.31 6.89 -18.95
C ILE A 410 -3.55 5.77 -19.97
N ASP A 411 -2.66 5.60 -20.94
CA ASP A 411 -2.79 4.57 -21.98
C ASP A 411 -2.73 3.16 -21.36
N SER A 412 -1.91 2.94 -20.32
CA SER A 412 -1.84 1.68 -19.57
C SER A 412 -3.12 1.44 -18.74
N ASN A 413 -3.56 2.46 -17.99
CA ASN A 413 -4.79 2.35 -17.18
C ASN A 413 -6.04 2.14 -18.05
N LYS A 414 -6.09 2.66 -19.28
CA LYS A 414 -7.18 2.38 -20.25
C LYS A 414 -7.19 0.91 -20.65
N LYS A 415 -6.03 0.31 -20.94
CA LYS A 415 -5.95 -1.13 -21.22
C LYS A 415 -6.42 -1.98 -20.03
N MET A 416 -5.97 -1.62 -18.82
CA MET A 416 -6.46 -2.24 -17.59
C MET A 416 -7.98 -2.16 -17.49
N SER A 417 -8.56 -0.98 -17.71
CA SER A 417 -9.99 -0.74 -17.68
C SER A 417 -10.76 -1.61 -18.68
N ASP A 418 -10.29 -1.70 -19.93
CA ASP A 418 -10.93 -2.49 -20.97
C ASP A 418 -10.96 -3.99 -20.62
N LEU A 419 -9.86 -4.52 -20.09
CA LEU A 419 -9.76 -5.90 -19.64
C LEU A 419 -10.67 -6.19 -18.43
N LEU A 420 -10.71 -5.28 -17.44
CA LEU A 420 -11.63 -5.38 -16.31
C LEU A 420 -13.07 -5.42 -16.78
N LEU A 421 -13.48 -4.51 -17.68
CA LEU A 421 -14.82 -4.45 -18.21
C LEU A 421 -15.20 -5.72 -18.98
N ALA A 422 -14.27 -6.26 -19.78
CA ALA A 422 -14.48 -7.52 -20.49
C ALA A 422 -14.74 -8.69 -19.53
N GLY A 423 -13.94 -8.83 -18.46
CA GLY A 423 -14.12 -9.84 -17.44
C GLY A 423 -15.44 -9.67 -16.66
N ILE A 424 -15.79 -8.43 -16.30
CA ILE A 424 -17.08 -8.11 -15.63
C ILE A 424 -18.26 -8.54 -16.51
N ASN A 425 -18.20 -8.30 -17.81
CA ASN A 425 -19.28 -8.71 -18.73
C ASN A 425 -19.44 -10.23 -18.78
N ILE A 426 -18.35 -11.01 -18.69
CA ILE A 426 -18.40 -12.47 -18.57
C ILE A 426 -19.10 -12.86 -17.26
N LEU A 427 -18.71 -12.26 -16.11
CA LEU A 427 -19.32 -12.56 -14.81
C LEU A 427 -20.83 -12.25 -14.80
N LYS A 428 -21.23 -11.14 -15.41
CA LYS A 428 -22.65 -10.74 -15.52
C LYS A 428 -23.48 -11.66 -16.42
N ALA A 429 -22.85 -12.34 -17.36
CA ALA A 429 -23.50 -13.30 -18.25
C ALA A 429 -23.68 -14.69 -17.63
N CYS A 430 -23.07 -14.98 -16.46
CA CYS A 430 -23.24 -16.24 -15.75
C CYS A 430 -24.68 -16.45 -15.29
N GLU A 431 -25.17 -17.68 -15.49
CA GLU A 431 -26.54 -18.03 -15.12
C GLU A 431 -26.65 -18.39 -13.63
N ASN A 432 -27.79 -18.04 -13.01
CA ASN A 432 -28.12 -18.37 -11.62
C ASN A 432 -26.96 -18.04 -10.64
N PRO A 433 -26.49 -16.78 -10.59
CA PRO A 433 -25.35 -16.41 -9.77
C PRO A 433 -25.64 -16.62 -8.27
N ASN A 434 -24.75 -17.31 -7.59
CA ASN A 434 -24.79 -17.39 -6.14
C ASN A 434 -24.19 -16.11 -5.50
N LEU A 435 -24.26 -16.01 -4.17
CA LEU A 435 -23.79 -14.84 -3.44
C LEU A 435 -22.28 -14.54 -3.68
N ASN A 436 -21.45 -15.58 -3.78
CA ASN A 436 -20.01 -15.41 -4.02
C ASN A 436 -19.75 -14.80 -5.40
N LEU A 437 -20.48 -15.23 -6.42
CA LEU A 437 -20.36 -14.66 -7.77
C LEU A 437 -20.85 -13.22 -7.83
N ILE A 438 -21.96 -12.90 -7.13
CA ILE A 438 -22.46 -11.52 -7.02
C ILE A 438 -21.41 -10.62 -6.34
N LYS A 439 -20.78 -11.08 -5.25
CA LYS A 439 -19.73 -10.35 -4.57
C LYS A 439 -18.46 -10.18 -5.42
N LEU A 440 -18.04 -11.22 -6.12
CA LEU A 440 -16.91 -11.12 -7.04
C LEU A 440 -17.16 -10.09 -8.15
N CYS A 441 -18.37 -10.11 -8.72
CA CYS A 441 -18.77 -9.14 -9.74
C CYS A 441 -18.75 -7.70 -9.17
N GLY A 442 -19.30 -7.50 -7.97
CA GLY A 442 -19.28 -6.19 -7.29
C GLY A 442 -17.86 -5.70 -6.99
N LEU A 443 -16.97 -6.59 -6.52
CA LEU A 443 -15.56 -6.27 -6.30
C LEU A 443 -14.85 -5.86 -7.60
N ALA A 444 -15.03 -6.63 -8.67
CA ALA A 444 -14.45 -6.31 -9.97
C ALA A 444 -14.98 -4.98 -10.54
N GLU A 445 -16.30 -4.72 -10.40
CA GLU A 445 -16.89 -3.44 -10.79
C GLU A 445 -16.31 -2.28 -9.96
N PHE A 446 -16.10 -2.46 -8.66
CA PHE A 446 -15.52 -1.44 -7.81
C PHE A 446 -14.08 -1.10 -8.23
N ILE A 447 -13.25 -2.11 -8.55
CA ILE A 447 -11.89 -1.91 -9.10
C ILE A 447 -11.94 -1.17 -10.43
N TYR A 448 -12.85 -1.57 -11.32
CA TYR A 448 -13.08 -0.86 -12.58
C TYR A 448 -13.46 0.62 -12.35
N ARG A 449 -14.37 0.92 -11.41
CA ARG A 449 -14.77 2.29 -11.09
C ARG A 449 -13.61 3.11 -10.50
N SER A 450 -12.77 2.51 -9.67
CA SER A 450 -11.55 3.14 -9.17
C SER A 450 -10.58 3.46 -10.30
N THR A 451 -10.42 2.55 -11.27
CA THR A 451 -9.60 2.76 -12.47
C THR A 451 -10.16 3.90 -13.34
N GLN A 452 -11.48 3.99 -13.51
CA GLN A 452 -12.12 5.10 -14.23
C GLN A 452 -11.84 6.45 -13.54
N THR A 453 -11.95 6.52 -12.21
CA THR A 453 -11.61 7.73 -11.45
C THR A 453 -10.16 8.16 -11.69
N VAL A 454 -9.21 7.23 -11.70
CA VAL A 454 -7.78 7.54 -11.95
C VAL A 454 -7.57 8.06 -13.37
N ILE A 455 -8.19 7.43 -14.38
CA ILE A 455 -8.11 7.91 -15.78
C ILE A 455 -8.68 9.33 -15.87
N ASN A 456 -9.88 9.55 -15.34
CA ASN A 456 -10.55 10.84 -15.35
C ASN A 456 -9.72 11.91 -14.62
N LEU A 457 -9.10 11.57 -13.48
CA LEU A 457 -8.25 12.47 -12.71
C LEU A 457 -7.02 12.90 -13.50
N LYS A 458 -6.33 11.97 -14.15
CA LYS A 458 -5.13 12.27 -14.95
C LYS A 458 -5.48 13.12 -16.18
N GLU A 459 -6.56 12.82 -16.87
CA GLU A 459 -7.07 13.64 -17.99
C GLU A 459 -7.51 15.03 -17.50
N PHE A 460 -8.20 15.12 -16.37
CA PHE A 460 -8.56 16.38 -15.72
C PHE A 460 -7.33 17.22 -15.37
N PHE A 461 -6.30 16.59 -14.77
CA PHE A 461 -5.06 17.27 -14.43
C PHE A 461 -4.38 17.87 -15.69
N ILE A 462 -4.24 17.10 -16.76
CA ILE A 462 -3.65 17.59 -18.02
C ILE A 462 -4.41 18.82 -18.54
N LEU A 463 -5.74 18.76 -18.57
CA LEU A 463 -6.56 19.87 -19.03
C LEU A 463 -6.43 21.10 -18.15
N THR A 464 -6.32 20.94 -16.83
CA THR A 464 -6.08 22.09 -15.92
C THR A 464 -4.72 22.73 -16.15
N GLN A 465 -3.67 21.93 -16.42
CA GLN A 465 -2.36 22.47 -16.80
C GLN A 465 -2.41 23.20 -18.15
N GLN A 466 -3.10 22.64 -19.12
CA GLN A 466 -3.30 23.31 -20.43
C GLN A 466 -4.10 24.61 -20.30
N LEU A 467 -5.08 24.67 -19.38
CA LEU A 467 -5.87 25.88 -19.12
C LEU A 467 -4.97 27.03 -18.60
N ASN A 468 -4.02 26.71 -17.73
CA ASN A 468 -3.08 27.71 -17.16
C ASN A 468 -2.22 28.41 -18.24
N ILE A 469 -2.05 27.81 -19.41
CA ILE A 469 -1.21 28.32 -20.50
C ILE A 469 -1.97 28.45 -21.84
N ALA A 470 -3.30 28.54 -21.81
CA ALA A 470 -4.13 28.45 -23.02
C ALA A 470 -3.77 29.52 -24.08
N GLY A 471 -3.38 30.73 -23.67
CA GLY A 471 -2.89 31.79 -24.53
C GLY A 471 -3.94 32.44 -25.46
N SER A 472 -5.17 31.90 -25.52
CA SER A 472 -6.32 32.52 -26.24
C SER A 472 -7.64 32.09 -25.62
N SER A 473 -8.67 32.94 -25.69
CA SER A 473 -10.04 32.68 -25.25
C SER A 473 -10.64 31.45 -25.92
N GLU A 474 -10.39 31.25 -27.20
CA GLU A 474 -10.89 30.08 -27.94
C GLU A 474 -10.30 28.76 -27.41
N LYS A 475 -8.99 28.70 -27.18
CA LYS A 475 -8.32 27.54 -26.61
C LYS A 475 -8.81 27.28 -25.19
N ALA A 476 -8.91 28.32 -24.36
CA ALA A 476 -9.41 28.21 -22.99
C ALA A 476 -10.85 27.67 -22.96
N ALA A 477 -11.73 28.19 -23.82
CA ALA A 477 -13.12 27.70 -23.92
C ALA A 477 -13.20 26.21 -24.31
N LYS A 478 -12.36 25.77 -25.27
CA LYS A 478 -12.27 24.35 -25.66
C LYS A 478 -11.79 23.46 -24.51
N ILE A 479 -10.77 23.90 -23.78
CA ILE A 479 -10.24 23.17 -22.62
C ILE A 479 -11.29 23.09 -21.52
N LEU A 480 -11.99 24.18 -21.21
CA LEU A 480 -13.08 24.20 -20.19
C LEU A 480 -14.22 23.25 -20.57
N ALA A 481 -14.59 23.15 -21.84
CA ALA A 481 -15.57 22.17 -22.31
C ALA A 481 -15.05 20.72 -22.12
N GLY A 482 -13.76 20.48 -22.31
CA GLY A 482 -13.11 19.19 -22.02
C GLY A 482 -13.17 18.86 -20.52
N ILE A 483 -12.85 19.82 -19.66
CA ILE A 483 -12.93 19.67 -18.20
C ILE A 483 -14.36 19.32 -17.77
N GLU A 484 -15.36 20.06 -18.27
CA GLU A 484 -16.77 19.78 -17.98
C GLU A 484 -17.18 18.36 -18.36
N ASN A 485 -16.77 17.90 -19.55
CA ASN A 485 -17.05 16.53 -20.00
C ASN A 485 -16.42 15.47 -19.09
N ILE A 486 -15.22 15.70 -18.57
CA ILE A 486 -14.59 14.78 -17.61
C ILE A 486 -15.33 14.78 -16.27
N LEU A 487 -15.74 15.94 -15.77
CA LEU A 487 -16.53 16.04 -14.54
C LEU A 487 -17.86 15.32 -14.65
N LEU A 488 -18.54 15.37 -15.81
CA LEU A 488 -19.77 14.62 -16.07
C LEU A 488 -19.51 13.11 -16.08
N LYS A 489 -18.46 12.64 -16.77
CA LYS A 489 -18.08 11.22 -16.75
C LYS A 489 -17.77 10.73 -15.32
N GLU A 490 -17.06 11.54 -14.54
CA GLU A 490 -16.76 11.20 -13.16
C GLU A 490 -18.02 11.16 -12.30
N LYS A 491 -18.96 12.09 -12.50
CA LYS A 491 -20.25 12.08 -11.80
C LYS A 491 -21.01 10.78 -12.07
N GLU A 492 -21.14 10.36 -13.34
CA GLU A 492 -21.75 9.08 -13.73
C GLU A 492 -21.04 7.89 -13.09
N ASN A 493 -19.69 7.92 -13.04
CA ASN A 493 -18.89 6.88 -12.41
C ASN A 493 -19.17 6.77 -10.90
N VAL A 494 -19.24 7.90 -10.21
CA VAL A 494 -19.56 7.97 -8.77
C VAL A 494 -20.98 7.49 -8.48
N GLU A 495 -21.96 7.94 -9.26
CA GLU A 495 -23.38 7.52 -9.14
C GLU A 495 -23.51 6.00 -9.30
N ALA A 496 -22.82 5.42 -10.29
CA ALA A 496 -22.83 3.99 -10.55
C ALA A 496 -22.09 3.17 -9.46
N THR A 497 -21.23 3.79 -8.66
CA THR A 497 -20.51 3.13 -7.55
C THR A 497 -21.39 2.98 -6.30
N ILE A 498 -22.36 3.87 -6.07
CA ILE A 498 -23.20 3.86 -4.87
C ILE A 498 -23.89 2.51 -4.63
N PRO A 499 -24.62 1.91 -5.59
CA PRO A 499 -25.28 0.63 -5.35
C PRO A 499 -24.29 -0.51 -5.06
N ILE A 500 -23.05 -0.43 -5.54
CA ILE A 500 -22.02 -1.44 -5.31
C ILE A 500 -21.61 -1.45 -3.84
N VAL A 501 -21.29 -0.29 -3.26
CA VAL A 501 -20.90 -0.19 -1.84
C VAL A 501 -22.08 -0.38 -0.89
N GLN A 502 -23.31 -0.12 -1.33
CA GLN A 502 -24.51 -0.45 -0.55
C GLN A 502 -24.76 -1.97 -0.46
N ALA A 503 -24.36 -2.73 -1.49
CA ALA A 503 -24.55 -4.17 -1.55
C ALA A 503 -23.47 -4.95 -0.77
N ASP A 504 -22.25 -4.41 -0.62
CA ASP A 504 -21.16 -5.07 0.07
C ASP A 504 -20.34 -4.08 0.90
N SER A 505 -20.48 -4.17 2.23
CA SER A 505 -19.77 -3.32 3.20
C SER A 505 -18.28 -3.61 3.34
N SER A 506 -17.74 -4.64 2.69
CA SER A 506 -16.30 -4.88 2.61
C SER A 506 -15.60 -3.95 1.61
N LEU A 507 -16.37 -3.29 0.74
CA LEU A 507 -15.86 -2.32 -0.22
C LEU A 507 -15.85 -0.91 0.38
N GLY A 508 -14.90 -0.10 -0.05
CA GLY A 508 -14.78 1.30 0.39
C GLY A 508 -14.07 1.50 1.73
N TRP A 509 -13.69 0.42 2.41
CA TRP A 509 -12.99 0.46 3.70
C TRP A 509 -11.48 0.30 3.52
N GLU A 510 -10.71 1.17 4.15
CA GLU A 510 -9.25 1.14 4.19
C GLU A 510 -8.79 1.18 5.65
N PRO A 511 -7.94 0.25 6.11
CA PRO A 511 -7.62 0.09 7.53
C PRO A 511 -7.07 1.32 8.24
N SER A 512 -6.30 2.15 7.54
CA SER A 512 -5.70 3.36 8.12
C SER A 512 -6.62 4.58 8.09
N MET A 513 -7.67 4.55 7.26
CA MET A 513 -8.58 5.67 7.00
C MET A 513 -10.05 5.34 7.26
N GLU A 514 -10.36 4.10 7.58
CA GLU A 514 -11.72 3.58 7.75
C GLU A 514 -12.54 3.68 6.44
N TYR A 515 -13.84 3.96 6.48
CA TYR A 515 -14.65 4.11 5.27
C TYR A 515 -14.35 5.43 4.56
N THR A 516 -13.64 5.36 3.44
CA THR A 516 -13.36 6.51 2.57
C THR A 516 -14.29 6.54 1.37
N THR A 517 -14.68 5.38 0.85
CA THR A 517 -15.52 5.25 -0.35
C THR A 517 -16.77 4.43 -0.02
N ASP A 518 -17.50 4.84 1.01
CA ASP A 518 -18.87 4.43 1.31
C ASP A 518 -19.89 5.34 0.60
N GLU A 519 -21.17 5.06 0.79
CA GLU A 519 -22.27 5.88 0.23
C GLU A 519 -22.13 7.36 0.66
N LYS A 520 -21.74 7.63 1.90
CA LYS A 520 -21.60 8.99 2.42
C LYS A 520 -20.45 9.73 1.72
N GLY A 521 -19.31 9.09 1.56
CA GLY A 521 -18.16 9.62 0.83
C GLY A 521 -18.49 9.90 -0.64
N LEU A 522 -19.19 8.95 -1.31
CA LEU A 522 -19.61 9.10 -2.70
C LEU A 522 -20.59 10.26 -2.88
N ARG A 523 -21.58 10.42 -1.98
CA ARG A 523 -22.51 11.56 -2.01
C ARG A 523 -21.83 12.90 -1.73
N TRP A 524 -20.79 12.91 -0.89
CA TRP A 524 -19.93 14.09 -0.72
C TRP A 524 -19.19 14.43 -2.02
N LYS A 525 -18.62 13.44 -2.69
CA LYS A 525 -17.93 13.63 -3.98
C LYS A 525 -18.88 14.22 -5.03
N LEU A 526 -20.12 13.74 -5.13
CA LEU A 526 -21.12 14.31 -6.05
C LEU A 526 -21.35 15.82 -5.78
N LYS A 527 -21.48 16.22 -4.51
CA LYS A 527 -21.61 17.65 -4.14
C LYS A 527 -20.38 18.44 -4.53
N GLN A 528 -19.18 17.86 -4.41
CA GLN A 528 -17.93 18.51 -4.80
C GLN A 528 -17.88 18.71 -6.32
N LEU A 529 -18.30 17.72 -7.11
CA LEU A 529 -18.38 17.81 -8.57
C LEU A 529 -19.43 18.85 -9.01
N ASP A 530 -20.63 18.80 -8.41
CA ASP A 530 -21.70 19.77 -8.68
C ASP A 530 -21.23 21.21 -8.38
N TYR A 531 -20.56 21.43 -7.25
CA TYR A 531 -19.99 22.73 -6.94
C TYR A 531 -18.99 23.22 -7.99
N THR A 532 -18.13 22.33 -8.48
CA THR A 532 -17.17 22.69 -9.53
C THR A 532 -17.88 23.04 -10.84
N MET A 533 -18.91 22.27 -11.23
CA MET A 533 -19.65 22.50 -12.48
C MET A 533 -20.57 23.73 -12.41
N ASP A 534 -21.28 23.92 -11.27
CA ASP A 534 -22.32 24.95 -11.17
C ASP A 534 -21.77 26.31 -10.72
N PHE A 535 -20.61 26.31 -10.04
CA PHE A 535 -20.04 27.53 -9.47
C PHE A 535 -18.70 27.92 -10.12
N LEU A 536 -17.70 27.01 -10.13
CA LEU A 536 -16.35 27.36 -10.56
C LEU A 536 -16.25 27.49 -12.07
N LEU A 537 -16.70 26.47 -12.82
CA LEU A 537 -16.63 26.49 -14.29
C LEU A 537 -17.33 27.70 -14.93
N PRO A 538 -18.53 28.14 -14.48
CA PRO A 538 -19.15 29.36 -15.03
C PRO A 538 -18.31 30.64 -14.84
N ILE A 539 -17.53 30.73 -13.74
CA ILE A 539 -16.62 31.86 -13.53
C ILE A 539 -15.53 31.88 -14.62
N TYR A 540 -14.86 30.74 -14.81
CA TYR A 540 -13.82 30.61 -15.85
C TYR A 540 -14.37 30.78 -17.26
N LYS A 541 -15.54 30.22 -17.57
CA LYS A 541 -16.21 30.39 -18.87
C LYS A 541 -16.50 31.87 -19.16
N ARG A 542 -16.95 32.65 -18.16
CA ARG A 542 -17.15 34.10 -18.32
C ARG A 542 -15.83 34.84 -18.55
N ALA A 543 -14.78 34.48 -17.78
CA ALA A 543 -13.47 35.10 -17.94
C ALA A 543 -12.87 34.89 -19.34
N THR A 544 -13.16 33.75 -20.00
CA THR A 544 -12.69 33.47 -21.37
C THR A 544 -13.47 34.20 -22.44
N GLN A 545 -14.61 34.82 -22.12
CA GLN A 545 -15.44 35.59 -23.07
C GLN A 545 -15.11 37.10 -23.10
N VAL A 546 -14.30 37.56 -22.15
CA VAL A 546 -13.87 38.96 -22.08
C VAL A 546 -12.79 39.17 -23.14
N GLU A 547 -13.10 39.87 -24.23
CA GLU A 547 -12.09 40.44 -25.13
C GLU A 547 -11.25 41.45 -24.34
N ILE A 548 -9.94 41.19 -24.21
CA ILE A 548 -8.99 42.13 -23.63
C ILE A 548 -8.61 43.19 -24.63
#